data_a6f720d9b7621c3300ac28ab5970f27f
#
_entry.id   a6f720d9b7621c3300ac28ab5970f27f
#
_cell.length_a   1.000
_cell.length_b   1.000
_cell.length_c   1.000
_cell.angle_alpha   90.00
_cell.angle_beta   90.00
_cell.angle_gamma   90.00
#
_symmetry.space_group_name_H-M   'P 1'
#
loop_
_entity.id
_entity.type
_entity.pdbx_description
1 polymer ?
#
loop_
_entity_poly.entity_id
_entity_poly.type
_entity_poly.pdbx_seq_one_letter_code
_entity_poly.pdbx_strand_id
1 'polypeptide(L)'
;MTEQRGAHLNQLEKDLPEGLVVDAAWLEKRGIASNLRAYYVKSGWLVQPARGVYRRQRGALSWQQVVISLQTLLEVPLIVGGKTALELQGYAHYLTQETKVVHLYGRTKPPGWLDKLGLPQRFAYHNSETLFRNEPISFGLGSLAWDIDKESGRDLTRFQGGSLKEMAWGQWDWPLTLSQPERAYLELLDELPDNESFHQADMIMQGAAN
;
A
#
# COMPACT_ATOMS: atom_id res chain seq x y z
N MET A 1 14.77 -26.64 21.00
CA MET A 1 13.80 -26.35 19.89
C MET A 1 12.67 -25.39 20.31
N THR A 2 12.18 -25.42 21.54
CA THR A 2 11.08 -24.56 22.01
C THR A 2 11.53 -23.09 22.18
N GLU A 3 12.72 -22.85 22.71
CA GLU A 3 13.27 -21.49 22.89
C GLU A 3 13.53 -20.74 21.58
N GLN A 4 14.06 -21.41 20.56
CA GLN A 4 14.23 -20.81 19.23
C GLN A 4 12.90 -20.41 18.57
N ARG A 5 11.85 -21.20 18.79
CA ARG A 5 10.50 -20.86 18.27
C ARG A 5 9.92 -19.64 18.96
N GLY A 6 10.14 -19.50 20.28
CA GLY A 6 9.73 -18.33 21.04
C GLY A 6 10.46 -17.05 20.57
N ALA A 7 11.76 -17.15 20.32
CA ALA A 7 12.54 -16.02 19.82
C ALA A 7 12.06 -15.56 18.43
N HIS A 8 11.78 -16.49 17.51
CA HIS A 8 11.23 -16.16 16.18
C HIS A 8 9.85 -15.55 16.27
N LEU A 9 9.01 -15.98 17.20
CA LEU A 9 7.68 -15.42 17.38
C LEU A 9 7.74 -13.98 17.90
N ASN A 10 8.55 -13.73 18.91
CA ASN A 10 8.77 -12.38 19.47
C ASN A 10 9.34 -11.42 18.41
N GLN A 11 10.25 -11.93 17.55
CA GLN A 11 10.78 -11.14 16.46
C GLN A 11 9.70 -10.85 15.39
N LEU A 12 8.88 -11.86 15.06
CA LEU A 12 7.77 -11.69 14.13
C LEU A 12 6.75 -10.67 14.64
N GLU A 13 6.47 -10.65 15.93
CA GLU A 13 5.57 -9.67 16.53
C GLU A 13 6.07 -8.24 16.41
N LYS A 14 7.38 -8.05 16.51
CA LYS A 14 8.02 -6.74 16.32
C LYS A 14 8.05 -6.31 14.86
N ASP A 15 8.39 -7.24 13.94
CA ASP A 15 8.64 -6.92 12.54
C ASP A 15 7.37 -6.87 11.69
N LEU A 16 6.32 -7.61 12.09
CA LEU A 16 5.05 -7.67 11.35
C LEU A 16 3.91 -7.12 12.20
N PRO A 17 3.53 -5.85 12.02
CA PRO A 17 2.37 -5.28 12.68
C PRO A 17 1.08 -6.04 12.34
N GLU A 18 0.15 -6.10 13.30
CA GLU A 18 -1.16 -6.72 13.08
C GLU A 18 -1.93 -6.01 11.97
N GLY A 19 -2.52 -6.80 11.07
CA GLY A 19 -3.30 -6.28 9.96
C GLY A 19 -2.51 -6.09 8.67
N LEU A 20 -1.19 -5.88 8.73
CA LEU A 20 -0.36 -5.81 7.52
C LEU A 20 -0.06 -7.20 6.95
N VAL A 21 0.25 -7.26 5.67
CA VAL A 21 0.53 -8.50 4.94
C VAL A 21 1.99 -8.57 4.50
N VAL A 22 2.52 -9.78 4.49
CA VAL A 22 3.86 -10.06 3.94
C VAL A 22 3.82 -11.34 3.10
N ASP A 23 4.77 -11.50 2.22
CA ASP A 23 4.90 -12.71 1.42
C ASP A 23 5.83 -13.76 2.06
N ALA A 24 5.88 -14.92 1.45
CA ALA A 24 6.74 -16.02 1.88
C ALA A 24 8.23 -15.65 1.86
N ALA A 25 8.66 -14.85 0.87
CA ALA A 25 10.06 -14.44 0.72
C ALA A 25 10.48 -13.51 1.86
N TRP A 26 9.60 -12.58 2.27
CA TRP A 26 9.84 -11.70 3.40
C TRP A 26 10.02 -12.47 4.71
N LEU A 27 9.18 -13.49 4.96
CA LEU A 27 9.27 -14.36 6.14
C LEU A 27 10.54 -15.21 6.10
N GLU A 28 10.92 -15.72 4.92
CA GLU A 28 12.10 -16.56 4.75
C GLU A 28 13.39 -15.80 5.02
N LYS A 29 13.49 -14.54 4.57
CA LYS A 29 14.61 -13.64 4.91
C LYS A 29 14.78 -13.43 6.43
N ARG A 30 13.72 -13.65 7.22
CA ARG A 30 13.71 -13.55 8.70
C ARG A 30 13.81 -14.90 9.39
N GLY A 31 14.22 -15.95 8.67
CA GLY A 31 14.43 -17.29 9.22
C GLY A 31 13.15 -18.10 9.45
N ILE A 32 11.99 -17.61 8.97
CA ILE A 32 10.71 -18.32 9.09
C ILE A 32 10.49 -19.18 7.84
N ALA A 33 11.08 -20.37 7.86
CA ALA A 33 11.00 -21.36 6.79
C ALA A 33 9.58 -21.92 6.62
N SER A 34 9.34 -22.63 5.52
CA SER A 34 7.99 -23.12 5.13
C SER A 34 7.31 -23.98 6.18
N ASN A 35 8.04 -24.85 6.85
CA ASN A 35 7.54 -25.70 7.95
C ASN A 35 7.08 -24.86 9.16
N LEU A 36 7.84 -23.80 9.48
CA LEU A 36 7.50 -22.90 10.58
C LEU A 36 6.30 -22.02 10.22
N ARG A 37 6.21 -21.55 8.98
CA ARG A 37 5.02 -20.85 8.47
C ARG A 37 3.77 -21.71 8.58
N ALA A 38 3.85 -22.97 8.13
CA ALA A 38 2.74 -23.91 8.25
C ALA A 38 2.31 -24.14 9.71
N TYR A 39 3.28 -24.25 10.62
CA TYR A 39 3.01 -24.34 12.05
C TYR A 39 2.31 -23.09 12.59
N TYR A 40 2.78 -21.89 12.25
CA TYR A 40 2.15 -20.63 12.70
C TYR A 40 0.74 -20.43 12.14
N VAL A 41 0.48 -20.87 10.92
CA VAL A 41 -0.88 -20.86 10.37
C VAL A 41 -1.77 -21.85 11.13
N LYS A 42 -1.29 -23.08 11.37
CA LYS A 42 -2.04 -24.11 12.11
C LYS A 42 -2.33 -23.70 13.55
N SER A 43 -1.40 -23.00 14.20
CA SER A 43 -1.55 -22.54 15.58
C SER A 43 -2.30 -21.20 15.73
N GLY A 44 -2.73 -20.59 14.61
CA GLY A 44 -3.50 -19.34 14.62
C GLY A 44 -2.68 -18.05 14.81
N TRP A 45 -1.34 -18.16 14.85
CA TRP A 45 -0.47 -16.97 14.92
C TRP A 45 -0.42 -16.18 13.62
N LEU A 46 -0.54 -16.89 12.51
CA LEU A 46 -0.65 -16.30 11.18
C LEU A 46 -1.93 -16.80 10.49
N VAL A 47 -2.49 -15.97 9.64
CA VAL A 47 -3.49 -16.34 8.65
C VAL A 47 -2.90 -16.16 7.26
N GLN A 48 -3.40 -16.95 6.32
CA GLN A 48 -2.95 -16.97 4.94
C GLN A 48 -4.10 -16.50 4.02
N PRO A 49 -4.26 -15.19 3.77
CA PRO A 49 -5.35 -14.67 2.95
C PRO A 49 -5.24 -15.08 1.48
N ALA A 50 -4.02 -15.34 0.99
CA ALA A 50 -3.77 -15.91 -0.33
C ALA A 50 -2.55 -16.82 -0.27
N ARG A 51 -2.38 -17.70 -1.28
CA ARG A 51 -1.22 -18.61 -1.34
C ARG A 51 0.09 -17.83 -1.31
N GLY A 52 0.92 -18.09 -0.30
CA GLY A 52 2.22 -17.45 -0.11
C GLY A 52 2.15 -16.05 0.52
N VAL A 53 0.98 -15.60 0.95
CA VAL A 53 0.79 -14.32 1.65
C VAL A 53 0.31 -14.59 3.08
N TYR A 54 0.88 -13.90 4.03
CA TYR A 54 0.66 -14.12 5.45
C TYR A 54 0.41 -12.80 6.18
N ARG A 55 -0.36 -12.85 7.25
CA ARG A 55 -0.59 -11.71 8.14
C ARG A 55 -0.83 -12.18 9.58
N ARG A 56 -0.59 -11.30 10.54
CA ARG A 56 -1.18 -11.43 11.87
C ARG A 56 -2.61 -10.89 11.80
N GLN A 57 -3.57 -11.70 12.28
CA GLN A 57 -4.97 -11.36 12.12
C GLN A 57 -5.39 -10.20 13.04
N ARG A 58 -5.96 -9.17 12.43
CA ARG A 58 -6.69 -8.11 13.13
C ARG A 58 -7.80 -7.60 12.22
N GLY A 59 -9.02 -7.93 12.53
CA GLY A 59 -10.18 -7.54 11.73
C GLY A 59 -10.14 -8.04 10.28
N ALA A 60 -11.00 -7.49 9.44
CA ALA A 60 -11.01 -7.72 8.00
C ALA A 60 -9.78 -7.05 7.35
N LEU A 61 -9.27 -7.66 6.29
CA LEU A 61 -8.19 -7.07 5.50
C LEU A 61 -8.77 -5.97 4.61
N SER A 62 -8.15 -4.79 4.62
CA SER A 62 -8.49 -3.68 3.73
C SER A 62 -7.41 -3.49 2.65
N TRP A 63 -7.79 -2.85 1.54
CA TRP A 63 -6.85 -2.55 0.47
C TRP A 63 -5.74 -1.58 0.91
N GLN A 64 -6.04 -0.65 1.82
CA GLN A 64 -5.05 0.27 2.36
C GLN A 64 -3.95 -0.48 3.12
N GLN A 65 -4.31 -1.45 3.97
CA GLN A 65 -3.34 -2.29 4.67
C GLN A 65 -2.43 -3.05 3.69
N VAL A 66 -2.99 -3.52 2.58
CA VAL A 66 -2.21 -4.20 1.54
C VAL A 66 -1.25 -3.23 0.87
N VAL A 67 -1.69 -2.05 0.48
CA VAL A 67 -0.82 -1.05 -0.18
C VAL A 67 0.28 -0.56 0.78
N ILE A 68 -0.06 -0.26 2.02
CA ILE A 68 0.93 0.11 3.06
C ILE A 68 1.97 -1.01 3.22
N SER A 69 1.54 -2.28 3.22
CA SER A 69 2.46 -3.42 3.30
C SER A 69 3.40 -3.50 2.10
N LEU A 70 2.88 -3.26 0.88
CA LEU A 70 3.71 -3.18 -0.33
C LEU A 70 4.77 -2.08 -0.20
N GLN A 71 4.36 -0.90 0.25
CA GLN A 71 5.22 0.27 0.34
C GLN A 71 6.26 0.18 1.45
N THR A 72 5.90 -0.37 2.62
CA THR A 72 6.74 -0.30 3.83
C THR A 72 7.49 -1.60 4.14
N LEU A 73 6.81 -2.75 4.08
CA LEU A 73 7.39 -4.04 4.47
C LEU A 73 8.01 -4.79 3.30
N LEU A 74 7.37 -4.73 2.13
CA LEU A 74 7.78 -5.46 0.94
C LEU A 74 8.66 -4.62 0.00
N GLU A 75 8.79 -3.32 0.27
CA GLU A 75 9.61 -2.39 -0.50
C GLU A 75 9.30 -2.39 -2.00
N VAL A 76 8.01 -2.57 -2.33
CA VAL A 76 7.51 -2.48 -3.69
C VAL A 76 7.08 -1.03 -3.95
N PRO A 77 7.77 -0.28 -4.84
CA PRO A 77 7.57 1.15 -5.01
C PRO A 77 6.32 1.45 -5.86
N LEU A 78 5.16 1.12 -5.31
CA LEU A 78 3.85 1.44 -5.87
C LEU A 78 3.19 2.52 -5.02
N ILE A 79 2.64 3.54 -5.65
CA ILE A 79 1.89 4.62 -5.00
C ILE A 79 0.42 4.56 -5.38
N VAL A 80 -0.43 5.06 -4.51
CA VAL A 80 -1.84 5.31 -4.85
C VAL A 80 -1.91 6.58 -5.67
N GLY A 81 -2.50 6.51 -6.88
CA GLY A 81 -2.57 7.65 -7.79
C GLY A 81 -3.96 7.81 -8.42
N GLY A 82 -4.02 8.69 -9.41
CA GLY A 82 -5.21 8.95 -10.21
C GLY A 82 -6.45 9.25 -9.37
N LYS A 83 -7.58 8.73 -9.83
CA LYS A 83 -8.89 8.90 -9.17
C LYS A 83 -8.87 8.49 -7.70
N THR A 84 -8.21 7.37 -7.36
CA THR A 84 -8.15 6.89 -5.96
C THR A 84 -7.45 7.90 -5.04
N ALA A 85 -6.36 8.50 -5.48
CA ALA A 85 -5.67 9.52 -4.71
C ALA A 85 -6.51 10.79 -4.53
N LEU A 86 -7.27 11.18 -5.55
CA LEU A 86 -8.19 12.33 -5.49
C LEU A 86 -9.38 12.05 -4.56
N GLU A 87 -9.94 10.85 -4.59
CA GLU A 87 -11.01 10.40 -3.67
C GLU A 87 -10.53 10.47 -2.20
N LEU A 88 -9.35 9.91 -1.91
CA LEU A 88 -8.78 9.94 -0.56
C LEU A 88 -8.50 11.35 -0.03
N GLN A 89 -8.24 12.29 -0.91
CA GLN A 89 -7.96 13.68 -0.57
C GLN A 89 -9.19 14.58 -0.56
N GLY A 90 -10.37 14.00 -0.82
CA GLY A 90 -11.63 14.71 -0.73
C GLY A 90 -12.04 15.49 -1.99
N TYR A 91 -11.34 15.32 -3.12
CA TYR A 91 -11.69 16.02 -4.38
C TYR A 91 -12.83 15.36 -5.16
N ALA A 92 -13.31 14.21 -4.70
CA ALA A 92 -14.35 13.44 -5.38
C ALA A 92 -15.63 13.28 -4.52
N HIS A 93 -15.99 14.29 -3.74
CA HIS A 93 -17.13 14.27 -2.82
C HIS A 93 -18.48 13.92 -3.48
N TYR A 94 -18.63 14.15 -4.77
CA TYR A 94 -19.85 13.85 -5.52
C TYR A 94 -19.95 12.39 -5.99
N LEU A 95 -18.87 11.61 -5.82
CA LEU A 95 -18.78 10.22 -6.25
C LEU A 95 -18.90 9.24 -5.06
N THR A 96 -19.76 9.53 -4.11
CA THR A 96 -19.99 8.82 -2.84
C THR A 96 -20.31 7.31 -2.96
N GLN A 97 -19.52 6.58 -3.71
CA GLN A 97 -19.53 5.13 -3.72
C GLN A 97 -18.20 4.62 -3.18
N GLU A 98 -18.26 3.48 -2.48
CA GLU A 98 -17.05 2.76 -2.06
C GLU A 98 -16.08 2.62 -3.23
N THR A 99 -14.80 2.92 -3.00
CA THR A 99 -13.72 2.71 -3.97
C THR A 99 -13.78 1.28 -4.50
N LYS A 100 -14.07 1.10 -5.77
CA LYS A 100 -14.14 -0.23 -6.43
C LYS A 100 -12.82 -0.62 -7.08
N VAL A 101 -12.10 0.38 -7.58
CA VAL A 101 -10.81 0.21 -8.26
C VAL A 101 -9.78 1.06 -7.53
N VAL A 102 -8.68 0.44 -7.15
CA VAL A 102 -7.52 1.11 -6.54
C VAL A 102 -6.46 1.26 -7.61
N HIS A 103 -6.16 2.50 -8.00
CA HIS A 103 -5.17 2.83 -9.01
C HIS A 103 -3.78 2.90 -8.37
N LEU A 104 -2.87 2.05 -8.85
CA LEU A 104 -1.49 1.95 -8.39
C LEU A 104 -0.53 2.33 -9.51
N TYR A 105 0.36 3.26 -9.22
CA TYR A 105 1.38 3.75 -10.15
C TYR A 105 2.76 3.36 -9.70
N GLY A 106 3.62 2.92 -10.63
CA GLY A 106 4.99 2.56 -10.34
C GLY A 106 5.69 1.97 -11.55
N ARG A 107 7.02 1.78 -11.44
CA ARG A 107 7.83 1.16 -12.51
C ARG A 107 7.81 -0.37 -12.46
N THR A 108 7.57 -0.92 -11.27
CA THR A 108 7.57 -2.36 -11.02
C THR A 108 6.14 -2.87 -10.93
N LYS A 109 5.84 -3.93 -11.67
CA LYS A 109 4.53 -4.59 -11.58
C LYS A 109 4.24 -5.09 -10.17
N PRO A 110 2.99 -5.00 -9.72
CA PRO A 110 2.59 -5.55 -8.43
C PRO A 110 2.80 -7.07 -8.38
N PRO A 111 2.98 -7.62 -7.16
CA PRO A 111 3.07 -9.07 -6.99
C PRO A 111 1.82 -9.78 -7.49
N GLY A 112 1.99 -10.93 -8.14
CA GLY A 112 0.89 -11.70 -8.75
C GLY A 112 -0.12 -12.31 -7.76
N TRP A 113 0.09 -12.14 -6.45
CA TRP A 113 -0.87 -12.54 -5.42
C TRP A 113 -1.86 -11.41 -5.07
N LEU A 114 -1.62 -10.18 -5.53
CA LEU A 114 -2.41 -9.00 -5.16
C LEU A 114 -3.90 -9.21 -5.47
N ASP A 115 -4.22 -9.67 -6.67
CA ASP A 115 -5.61 -9.93 -7.10
C ASP A 115 -6.22 -11.20 -6.49
N LYS A 116 -5.43 -11.98 -5.72
CA LYS A 116 -5.88 -13.24 -5.10
C LYS A 116 -6.27 -13.08 -3.64
N LEU A 117 -6.23 -11.86 -3.10
CA LEU A 117 -6.54 -11.59 -1.69
C LEU A 117 -8.03 -11.65 -1.35
N GLY A 118 -8.92 -11.72 -2.34
CA GLY A 118 -10.36 -11.75 -2.13
C GLY A 118 -10.95 -10.44 -1.59
N LEU A 119 -10.29 -9.33 -1.86
CA LEU A 119 -10.81 -8.01 -1.49
C LEU A 119 -11.96 -7.61 -2.43
N PRO A 120 -12.92 -6.78 -1.94
CA PRO A 120 -13.98 -6.24 -2.80
C PRO A 120 -13.44 -5.29 -3.87
N GLN A 121 -12.27 -4.68 -3.64
CA GLN A 121 -11.62 -3.78 -4.58
C GLN A 121 -10.74 -4.55 -5.56
N ARG A 122 -10.71 -4.07 -6.80
CA ARG A 122 -9.76 -4.47 -7.83
C ARG A 122 -8.59 -3.50 -7.85
N PHE A 123 -7.38 -3.99 -8.11
CA PHE A 123 -6.21 -3.15 -8.31
C PHE A 123 -5.97 -2.94 -9.81
N ALA A 124 -5.79 -1.68 -10.21
CA ALA A 124 -5.38 -1.30 -11.55
C ALA A 124 -3.94 -0.77 -11.48
N TYR A 125 -3.03 -1.43 -12.19
CA TYR A 125 -1.62 -1.05 -12.25
C TYR A 125 -1.33 -0.22 -13.50
N HIS A 126 -0.65 0.91 -13.30
CA HIS A 126 -0.20 1.83 -14.34
C HIS A 126 1.33 2.00 -14.28
N ASN A 127 1.97 1.90 -15.44
CA ASN A 127 3.40 2.17 -15.51
C ASN A 127 3.65 3.68 -15.49
N SER A 128 4.23 4.19 -14.40
CA SER A 128 4.49 5.62 -14.24
C SER A 128 5.57 6.18 -15.16
N GLU A 129 6.40 5.34 -15.81
CA GLU A 129 7.42 5.79 -16.75
C GLU A 129 6.84 6.41 -18.02
N THR A 130 5.62 6.07 -18.37
CA THR A 130 4.92 6.62 -19.54
C THR A 130 4.55 8.09 -19.33
N LEU A 131 4.17 8.45 -18.12
CA LEU A 131 3.67 9.77 -17.77
C LEU A 131 4.73 10.66 -17.10
N PHE A 132 5.55 10.08 -16.19
CA PHE A 132 6.55 10.81 -15.39
C PHE A 132 7.94 10.19 -15.52
N ARG A 133 8.59 10.40 -16.68
CA ARG A 133 9.89 9.76 -16.99
C ARG A 133 11.03 10.15 -16.06
N ASN A 134 10.99 11.37 -15.53
CA ASN A 134 12.09 11.98 -14.78
C ASN A 134 11.92 11.91 -13.26
N GLU A 135 10.80 11.36 -12.74
CA GLU A 135 10.55 11.32 -11.31
C GLU A 135 11.00 9.99 -10.70
N PRO A 136 11.95 10.02 -9.76
CA PRO A 136 12.39 8.82 -9.07
C PRO A 136 11.39 8.43 -8.00
N ILE A 137 10.32 7.69 -8.34
CA ILE A 137 9.34 7.15 -7.38
C ILE A 137 10.03 6.26 -6.33
N SER A 138 11.15 5.64 -6.68
CA SER A 138 11.87 4.70 -5.82
C SER A 138 12.60 5.33 -4.62
N PHE A 139 12.85 6.63 -4.62
CA PHE A 139 13.69 7.25 -3.58
C PHE A 139 12.98 7.54 -2.26
N GLY A 140 11.66 7.55 -2.23
CA GLY A 140 10.88 7.90 -1.04
C GLY A 140 10.46 6.72 -0.17
N LEU A 141 10.29 5.54 -0.74
CA LEU A 141 9.61 4.43 -0.07
C LEU A 141 10.53 3.58 0.83
N GLY A 142 11.78 3.38 0.44
CA GLY A 142 12.75 2.60 1.22
C GLY A 142 13.20 3.27 2.52
N SER A 143 12.91 4.57 2.70
CA SER A 143 13.26 5.33 3.90
C SER A 143 12.11 5.45 4.90
N LEU A 144 10.95 4.91 4.56
CA LEU A 144 9.73 4.92 5.38
C LEU A 144 9.58 3.69 6.26
N ALA A 145 10.64 2.89 6.41
CA ALA A 145 10.66 1.83 7.40
C ALA A 145 10.30 2.46 8.77
N TRP A 146 9.17 2.07 9.30
CA TRP A 146 8.79 2.47 10.64
C TRP A 146 9.81 1.89 11.62
N ASP A 147 10.60 2.74 12.21
CA ASP A 147 11.46 2.39 13.32
C ASP A 147 10.62 2.43 14.60
N ILE A 148 10.12 1.26 15.00
CA ILE A 148 9.32 1.09 16.21
C ILE A 148 10.14 1.48 17.46
N ASP A 149 11.45 1.38 17.38
CA ASP A 149 12.37 1.69 18.52
C ASP A 149 12.68 3.20 18.62
N LYS A 150 12.36 3.97 17.61
CA LYS A 150 12.46 5.44 17.65
C LYS A 150 11.07 6.03 17.76
N GLU A 151 10.64 6.37 18.95
CA GLU A 151 9.51 7.28 19.19
C GLU A 151 9.72 8.69 18.59
N SER A 152 10.80 8.88 17.83
CA SER A 152 11.09 10.11 17.12
C SER A 152 10.22 10.16 15.86
N GLY A 153 9.39 11.19 15.81
CA GLY A 153 8.43 11.44 14.76
C GLY A 153 8.98 11.22 13.35
N ARG A 154 8.11 10.73 12.48
CA ARG A 154 8.36 10.58 11.05
C ARG A 154 9.02 11.82 10.50
N ASP A 155 10.11 11.66 9.78
CA ASP A 155 10.71 12.76 9.06
C ASP A 155 9.86 13.08 7.82
N LEU A 156 8.79 13.85 8.06
CA LEU A 156 7.89 14.33 7.01
C LEU A 156 8.57 15.34 6.08
N THR A 157 9.77 15.80 6.42
CA THR A 157 10.48 16.82 5.62
C THR A 157 11.00 16.24 4.30
N ARG A 158 11.16 14.92 4.19
CA ARG A 158 11.67 14.27 2.98
C ARG A 158 10.74 14.35 1.78
N PHE A 159 9.45 14.63 2.00
CA PHE A 159 8.44 14.77 0.95
C PHE A 159 7.99 16.21 0.70
N GLN A 160 8.57 17.18 1.38
CA GLN A 160 8.27 18.58 1.13
C GLN A 160 8.85 19.00 -0.23
N GLY A 161 7.96 19.20 -1.21
CA GLY A 161 8.32 19.71 -2.54
C GLY A 161 8.27 18.68 -3.67
N GLY A 162 7.86 17.44 -3.41
CA GLY A 162 7.63 16.42 -4.46
C GLY A 162 6.16 16.33 -4.89
N SER A 163 5.90 15.58 -5.94
CA SER A 163 4.53 15.29 -6.41
C SER A 163 3.82 14.17 -5.61
N LEU A 164 4.47 13.68 -4.56
CA LEU A 164 3.96 12.65 -3.67
C LEU A 164 3.72 13.20 -2.26
N LYS A 165 2.83 12.57 -1.52
CA LYS A 165 2.63 12.86 -0.09
C LYS A 165 2.33 11.58 0.69
N GLU A 166 2.58 11.62 1.98
CA GLU A 166 2.12 10.63 2.94
C GLU A 166 0.81 11.07 3.57
N MET A 167 -0.09 10.12 3.73
CA MET A 167 -1.31 10.26 4.50
C MET A 167 -1.29 9.23 5.63
N ALA A 168 -1.52 9.68 6.85
CA ALA A 168 -1.70 8.77 7.98
C ALA A 168 -2.98 7.97 7.82
N TRP A 169 -2.90 6.64 7.97
CA TRP A 169 -4.04 5.76 7.85
C TRP A 169 -4.20 4.82 9.04
N GLY A 170 -5.45 4.68 9.48
CA GLY A 170 -5.82 3.79 10.56
C GLY A 170 -5.41 4.30 11.95
N GLN A 171 -5.67 3.50 12.97
CA GLN A 171 -5.41 3.86 14.37
C GLN A 171 -3.92 3.92 14.75
N TRP A 172 -3.04 3.42 13.88
CA TRP A 172 -1.59 3.41 14.07
C TRP A 172 -0.89 4.45 13.22
N ASP A 173 -1.65 5.32 12.54
CA ASP A 173 -1.11 6.33 11.63
C ASP A 173 -0.09 5.78 10.63
N TRP A 174 -0.38 4.60 10.07
CA TRP A 174 0.50 4.00 9.07
C TRP A 174 0.63 4.91 7.85
N PRO A 175 1.85 5.06 7.31
CA PRO A 175 2.07 5.91 6.15
C PRO A 175 1.50 5.26 4.89
N LEU A 176 0.56 5.92 4.25
CA LEU A 176 0.08 5.61 2.92
C LEU A 176 0.60 6.65 1.95
N THR A 177 1.51 6.26 1.07
CA THR A 177 2.07 7.16 0.06
C THR A 177 1.16 7.22 -1.15
N LEU A 178 0.84 8.46 -1.55
CA LEU A 178 -0.04 8.73 -2.68
C LEU A 178 0.41 9.96 -3.48
N SER A 179 -0.11 10.09 -4.70
CA SER A 179 0.09 11.26 -5.54
C SER A 179 -0.56 12.50 -4.93
N GLN A 180 0.13 13.65 -4.99
CA GLN A 180 -0.49 14.95 -4.69
C GLN A 180 -1.60 15.25 -5.70
N PRO A 181 -2.53 16.17 -5.41
CA PRO A 181 -3.72 16.39 -6.25
C PRO A 181 -3.41 16.69 -7.71
N GLU A 182 -2.41 17.54 -7.96
CA GLU A 182 -2.05 17.93 -9.32
C GLU A 182 -1.52 16.74 -10.13
N ARG A 183 -0.66 15.91 -9.53
CA ARG A 183 -0.17 14.69 -10.13
C ARG A 183 -1.29 13.69 -10.34
N ALA A 184 -2.10 13.47 -9.32
CA ALA A 184 -3.22 12.52 -9.37
C ALA A 184 -4.22 12.91 -10.46
N TYR A 185 -4.42 14.21 -10.70
CA TYR A 185 -5.28 14.69 -11.78
C TYR A 185 -4.66 14.42 -13.17
N LEU A 186 -3.35 14.62 -13.35
CA LEU A 186 -2.68 14.24 -14.60
C LEU A 186 -2.71 12.73 -14.86
N GLU A 187 -2.55 11.93 -13.81
CA GLU A 187 -2.71 10.47 -13.86
C GLU A 187 -4.14 10.06 -14.26
N LEU A 188 -5.16 10.77 -13.75
CA LEU A 188 -6.55 10.55 -14.13
C LEU A 188 -6.80 10.91 -15.61
N LEU A 189 -6.21 12.00 -16.11
CA LEU A 189 -6.35 12.41 -17.50
C LEU A 189 -5.71 11.42 -18.48
N ASP A 190 -4.63 10.74 -18.07
CA ASP A 190 -3.96 9.72 -18.89
C ASP A 190 -4.84 8.46 -19.09
N GLU A 191 -5.83 8.26 -18.22
CA GLU A 191 -6.80 7.16 -18.30
C GLU A 191 -8.00 7.45 -19.24
N LEU A 192 -8.07 8.65 -19.79
CA LEU A 192 -9.15 9.05 -20.71
C LEU A 192 -8.83 8.63 -22.16
N PRO A 193 -9.83 8.23 -22.93
CA PRO A 193 -11.23 7.96 -22.56
C PRO A 193 -11.45 6.49 -22.15
N ASP A 194 -10.41 5.65 -22.13
CA ASP A 194 -10.53 4.19 -22.15
C ASP A 194 -11.00 3.61 -20.80
N ASN A 195 -10.48 4.15 -19.70
CA ASN A 195 -10.75 3.64 -18.35
C ASN A 195 -11.57 4.60 -17.48
N GLU A 196 -11.54 5.90 -17.80
CA GLU A 196 -12.29 6.95 -17.09
C GLU A 196 -13.04 7.85 -18.09
N SER A 197 -14.06 8.58 -17.62
CA SER A 197 -14.85 9.45 -18.47
C SER A 197 -14.48 10.92 -18.33
N PHE A 198 -14.58 11.69 -19.44
CA PHE A 198 -14.39 13.14 -19.40
C PHE A 198 -15.33 13.83 -18.41
N HIS A 199 -16.56 13.33 -18.27
CA HIS A 199 -17.51 13.89 -17.31
C HIS A 199 -17.03 13.75 -15.85
N GLN A 200 -16.42 12.61 -15.48
CA GLN A 200 -15.87 12.42 -14.14
C GLN A 200 -14.66 13.31 -13.89
N ALA A 201 -13.77 13.45 -14.89
CA ALA A 201 -12.63 14.34 -14.80
C ALA A 201 -13.05 15.80 -14.60
N ASP A 202 -14.05 16.25 -15.34
CA ASP A 202 -14.62 17.60 -15.22
C ASP A 202 -15.25 17.85 -13.83
N MET A 203 -16.03 16.90 -13.34
CA MET A 203 -16.63 16.98 -11.99
C MET A 203 -15.58 17.09 -10.88
N ILE A 204 -14.50 16.31 -10.98
CA ILE A 204 -13.40 16.36 -10.01
C ILE A 204 -12.69 17.72 -10.07
N MET A 205 -12.47 18.26 -11.27
CA MET A 205 -11.85 19.56 -11.45
C MET A 205 -12.71 20.68 -10.86
N GLN A 206 -14.01 20.65 -11.06
CA GLN A 206 -14.95 21.61 -10.49
C GLN A 206 -14.96 21.51 -8.94
N GLY A 207 -14.88 20.31 -8.39
CA GLY A 207 -14.78 20.11 -6.95
C GLY A 207 -13.46 20.59 -6.33
N ALA A 208 -12.38 20.65 -7.10
CA ALA A 208 -11.08 21.16 -6.67
C ALA A 208 -10.99 22.70 -6.72
N ALA A 209 -11.88 23.35 -7.46
CA ALA A 209 -11.91 24.82 -7.64
C ALA A 209 -12.74 25.55 -6.56
N ASN A 210 -13.47 24.83 -5.72
CA ASN A 210 -14.28 25.34 -4.62
C ASN A 210 -13.63 25.03 -3.26
#